data_aedc8707f5f0c95dd8e8abe368ba4618
#
_entry.id   aedc8707f5f0c95dd8e8abe368ba4618
#
_cell.length_a   1.000
_cell.length_b   1.000
_cell.length_c   1.000
_cell.angle_alpha   90.00
_cell.angle_beta   90.00
_cell.angle_gamma   90.00
#
_symmetry.space_group_name_H-M   'P 1'
#
loop_
_entity.id
_entity.type
_entity.pdbx_description
1 polymer ?
#
loop_
_entity_poly.entity_id
_entity_poly.type
_entity_poly.pdbx_seq_one_letter_code
_entity_poly.pdbx_strand_id
1 'polypeptide(L)'
;YGDHRDLHVRSRRQRQMCIRDSSIIIENLRPLNLRIRTLPSLTDMAQGKADYIDLHDLDINDLLARGAAEPDEAMLQDQVTDKIVMVTGAGGSIGSELCRQILQRKPKVLLLFELSEFLLYTLHNELSDALHHLTNENRNDGALGLVPTIIPLLGSVADEQRVSDVISTWKPDIIYHAAAVKHVPIVEHNIAECVKNNVLGTLVMTKVAIEQQVGHFILVSTDKAVN
;
A
#
# COMPACT_ATOMS: atom_id res chain seq x y z
N TYR A 1 14.86 37.42 -21.68
CA TYR A 1 15.05 36.55 -20.48
C TYR A 1 13.69 36.37 -19.89
N GLY A 2 12.95 35.39 -20.39
CA GLY A 2 11.64 34.96 -19.87
C GLY A 2 11.84 34.01 -18.68
N ASP A 3 11.13 34.31 -17.61
CA ASP A 3 11.25 33.67 -16.31
C ASP A 3 10.92 32.16 -16.40
N HIS A 4 11.90 31.30 -16.12
CA HIS A 4 11.76 29.83 -16.09
C HIS A 4 10.65 29.35 -15.13
N ARG A 5 10.20 30.17 -14.18
CA ARG A 5 9.10 29.88 -13.26
C ARG A 5 7.74 29.81 -13.97
N ASP A 6 7.52 30.66 -14.97
CA ASP A 6 6.24 30.67 -15.72
C ASP A 6 6.02 29.41 -16.57
N LEU A 7 7.10 28.83 -17.09
CA LEU A 7 7.02 27.59 -17.86
C LEU A 7 6.61 26.38 -17.00
N HIS A 8 7.11 26.29 -15.76
CA HIS A 8 6.74 25.24 -14.83
C HIS A 8 5.28 25.37 -14.33
N VAL A 9 4.79 26.58 -14.11
CA VAL A 9 3.40 26.83 -13.70
C VAL A 9 2.43 26.51 -14.85
N ARG A 10 2.75 26.87 -16.07
CA ARG A 10 1.95 26.53 -17.26
C ARG A 10 1.89 25.03 -17.51
N SER A 11 3.01 24.32 -17.37
CA SER A 11 3.04 22.86 -17.54
C SER A 11 2.24 22.12 -16.48
N ARG A 12 2.24 22.59 -15.22
CA ARG A 12 1.40 22.03 -14.14
C ARG A 12 -0.09 22.26 -14.38
N ARG A 13 -0.50 23.47 -14.80
CA ARG A 13 -1.91 23.78 -15.13
C ARG A 13 -2.41 22.97 -16.33
N GLN A 14 -1.59 22.81 -17.35
CA GLN A 14 -1.92 22.03 -18.54
C GLN A 14 -2.06 20.54 -18.21
N ARG A 15 -1.19 19.96 -17.35
CA ARG A 15 -1.31 18.58 -16.86
C ARG A 15 -2.57 18.37 -16.02
N GLN A 16 -2.92 19.29 -15.13
CA GLN A 16 -4.15 19.18 -14.33
C GLN A 16 -5.41 19.28 -15.20
N MET A 17 -5.39 20.09 -16.24
CA MET A 17 -6.49 20.19 -17.20
C MET A 17 -6.67 18.87 -17.97
N CYS A 18 -5.60 18.30 -18.51
CA CYS A 18 -5.64 17.02 -19.25
C CYS A 18 -6.14 15.85 -18.38
N ILE A 19 -5.72 15.76 -17.11
CA ILE A 19 -6.17 14.70 -16.19
C ILE A 19 -7.68 14.82 -15.92
N ARG A 20 -8.16 16.04 -15.68
CA ARG A 20 -9.59 16.31 -15.42
C ARG A 20 -10.46 15.97 -16.63
N ASP A 21 -9.99 16.33 -17.81
CA ASP A 21 -10.71 16.07 -19.07
C ASP A 21 -10.73 14.56 -19.38
N SER A 22 -9.63 13.84 -19.16
CA SER A 22 -9.55 12.40 -19.32
C SER A 22 -10.49 11.66 -18.37
N SER A 23 -10.56 12.07 -17.11
CA SER A 23 -11.46 11.48 -16.11
C SER A 23 -12.93 11.68 -16.50
N ILE A 24 -13.31 12.86 -17.00
CA ILE A 24 -14.68 13.15 -17.46
C ILE A 24 -15.03 12.29 -18.69
N ILE A 25 -14.10 12.13 -19.63
CA ILE A 25 -14.31 11.29 -20.83
C ILE A 25 -14.54 9.84 -20.40
N ILE A 26 -13.74 9.32 -19.48
CA ILE A 26 -13.85 7.94 -18.98
C ILE A 26 -15.15 7.72 -18.22
N GLU A 27 -15.57 8.65 -17.35
CA GLU A 27 -16.87 8.58 -16.68
C GLU A 27 -18.04 8.54 -17.66
N ASN A 28 -17.98 9.31 -18.74
CA ASN A 28 -19.00 9.32 -19.78
C ASN A 28 -19.02 8.02 -20.62
N LEU A 29 -17.88 7.34 -20.78
CA LEU A 29 -17.78 6.09 -21.54
C LEU A 29 -18.09 4.85 -20.71
N ARG A 30 -17.99 4.93 -19.38
CA ARG A 30 -18.22 3.81 -18.45
C ARG A 30 -19.61 3.16 -18.58
N PRO A 31 -20.72 3.91 -18.76
CA PRO A 31 -22.04 3.32 -18.95
C PRO A 31 -22.20 2.50 -20.25
N LEU A 32 -21.33 2.75 -21.22
CA LEU A 32 -21.37 2.09 -22.53
C LEU A 32 -20.68 0.71 -22.54
N ASN A 33 -20.06 0.32 -21.42
CA ASN A 33 -19.34 -0.94 -21.25
C ASN A 33 -18.31 -1.22 -22.35
N LEU A 34 -17.62 -0.17 -22.82
CA LEU A 34 -16.61 -0.24 -23.87
C LEU A 34 -15.23 -0.51 -23.27
N ARG A 35 -14.41 -1.25 -24.02
CA ARG A 35 -13.00 -1.45 -23.69
C ARG A 35 -12.23 -0.17 -24.07
N ILE A 36 -11.74 0.55 -23.05
CA ILE A 36 -11.01 1.80 -23.24
C ILE A 36 -9.53 1.50 -23.29
N ARG A 37 -8.83 1.99 -24.30
CA ARG A 37 -7.38 1.86 -24.47
C ARG A 37 -6.74 3.22 -24.62
N THR A 38 -5.54 3.38 -24.10
CA THR A 38 -4.74 4.58 -24.23
C THR A 38 -3.54 4.37 -25.15
N LEU A 39 -3.08 5.47 -25.74
CA LEU A 39 -1.80 5.54 -26.43
C LEU A 39 -0.70 5.83 -25.40
N PRO A 40 0.52 5.30 -25.58
CA PRO A 40 1.69 5.68 -24.80
C PRO A 40 1.89 7.20 -24.80
N SER A 41 2.57 7.73 -23.78
CA SER A 41 2.82 9.15 -23.70
C SER A 41 3.71 9.62 -24.89
N LEU A 42 3.48 10.85 -25.35
CA LEU A 42 4.33 11.43 -26.40
C LEU A 42 5.81 11.46 -26.02
N THR A 43 6.11 11.50 -24.73
CA THR A 43 7.47 11.48 -24.20
C THR A 43 8.11 10.10 -24.36
N ASP A 44 7.36 9.02 -24.11
CA ASP A 44 7.83 7.65 -24.26
C ASP A 44 8.01 7.27 -25.73
N MET A 45 7.11 7.75 -26.60
CA MET A 45 7.25 7.63 -28.04
C MET A 45 8.49 8.39 -28.57
N ALA A 46 8.72 9.62 -28.08
CA ALA A 46 9.86 10.42 -28.48
C ALA A 46 11.21 9.86 -28.00
N GLN A 47 11.21 9.06 -26.92
CA GLN A 47 12.37 8.36 -26.37
C GLN A 47 12.58 6.97 -26.98
N GLY A 48 11.71 6.54 -27.91
CA GLY A 48 11.78 5.22 -28.54
C GLY A 48 11.45 4.05 -27.59
N LYS A 49 10.80 4.34 -26.48
CA LYS A 49 10.40 3.33 -25.47
C LYS A 49 9.07 2.65 -25.77
N ALA A 50 8.28 3.23 -26.65
CA ALA A 50 6.98 2.68 -27.06
C ALA A 50 6.66 3.04 -28.52
N ASP A 51 6.03 2.11 -29.25
CA ASP A 51 5.56 2.31 -30.61
C ASP A 51 4.08 2.72 -30.65
N TYR A 52 3.64 3.35 -31.77
CA TYR A 52 2.23 3.73 -32.01
C TYR A 52 1.24 2.56 -31.97
N ILE A 53 1.75 1.31 -31.98
CA ILE A 53 0.95 0.08 -31.98
C ILE A 53 0.72 -0.45 -30.55
N ASP A 54 1.48 0.05 -29.57
CA ASP A 54 1.37 -0.37 -28.16
C ASP A 54 0.13 0.26 -27.47
N LEU A 55 -1.04 -0.18 -27.91
CA LEU A 55 -2.31 0.15 -27.26
C LEU A 55 -2.47 -0.75 -26.02
N HIS A 56 -2.37 -0.17 -24.83
CA HIS A 56 -2.63 -0.89 -23.59
C HIS A 56 -3.98 -0.54 -22.97
N ASP A 57 -4.55 -1.46 -22.22
CA ASP A 57 -5.79 -1.21 -21.50
C ASP A 57 -5.54 -0.11 -20.45
N LEU A 58 -6.52 0.78 -20.27
CA LEU A 58 -6.40 1.93 -19.38
C LEU A 58 -6.07 1.51 -17.96
N ASP A 59 -4.91 1.91 -17.45
CA ASP A 59 -4.50 1.71 -16.06
C ASP A 59 -4.80 2.98 -15.25
N ILE A 60 -4.94 2.79 -13.92
CA ILE A 60 -5.07 3.88 -12.94
C ILE A 60 -3.88 4.86 -13.01
N ASN A 61 -2.68 4.35 -13.33
CA ASN A 61 -1.48 5.16 -13.50
C ASN A 61 -1.58 6.14 -14.67
N ASP A 62 -2.25 5.75 -15.75
CA ASP A 62 -2.49 6.61 -16.92
C ASP A 62 -3.38 7.81 -16.55
N LEU A 63 -4.32 7.61 -15.63
CA LEU A 63 -5.22 8.65 -15.12
C LEU A 63 -4.51 9.63 -14.18
N LEU A 64 -3.54 9.16 -13.42
CA LEU A 64 -2.85 9.98 -12.43
C LEU A 64 -1.71 10.82 -13.02
N ALA A 65 -1.27 10.54 -14.26
CA ALA A 65 -0.14 11.19 -14.96
C ALA A 65 1.12 11.30 -14.07
N ARG A 66 1.27 10.42 -13.09
CA ARG A 66 2.44 10.28 -12.25
C ARG A 66 3.22 9.09 -12.80
N GLY A 67 4.43 9.33 -13.28
CA GLY A 67 5.36 8.22 -13.53
C GLY A 67 5.48 7.42 -12.23
N ALA A 68 5.11 6.15 -12.27
CA ALA A 68 5.36 5.26 -11.15
C ALA A 68 6.88 5.27 -10.91
N ALA A 69 7.30 5.54 -9.67
CA ALA A 69 8.68 5.29 -9.30
C ALA A 69 8.92 3.79 -9.43
N GLU A 70 9.87 3.38 -10.24
CA GLU A 70 10.24 1.97 -10.33
C GLU A 70 10.76 1.53 -8.96
N PRO A 71 10.14 0.51 -8.34
CA PRO A 71 10.60 0.02 -7.04
C PRO A 71 11.98 -0.62 -7.20
N ASP A 72 12.88 -0.35 -6.26
CA ASP A 72 14.12 -1.10 -6.13
C ASP A 72 13.80 -2.48 -5.55
N GLU A 73 13.57 -3.45 -6.43
CA GLU A 73 13.17 -4.82 -6.06
C GLU A 73 14.24 -5.51 -5.20
N ALA A 74 15.52 -5.22 -5.42
CA ALA A 74 16.62 -5.79 -4.62
C ALA A 74 16.55 -5.28 -3.17
N MET A 75 16.33 -3.98 -2.99
CA MET A 75 16.18 -3.36 -1.68
C MET A 75 14.93 -3.87 -0.96
N LEU A 76 13.82 -4.02 -1.66
CA LEU A 76 12.56 -4.53 -1.08
C LEU A 76 12.69 -6.00 -0.67
N GLN A 77 13.37 -6.82 -1.46
CA GLN A 77 13.62 -8.21 -1.15
C GLN A 77 14.50 -8.37 0.09
N ASP A 78 15.61 -7.64 0.17
CA ASP A 78 16.54 -7.69 1.31
C ASP A 78 15.85 -7.28 2.63
N GLN A 79 14.92 -6.36 2.56
CA GLN A 79 14.19 -5.86 3.73
C GLN A 79 13.10 -6.80 4.24
N VAL A 80 12.50 -7.63 3.38
CA VAL A 80 11.31 -8.43 3.72
C VAL A 80 11.60 -9.93 3.82
N THR A 81 12.48 -10.45 2.97
CA THR A 81 12.78 -11.89 2.91
C THR A 81 13.33 -12.40 4.24
N ASP A 82 12.78 -13.50 4.74
CA ASP A 82 13.14 -14.14 6.01
C ASP A 82 12.96 -13.27 7.27
N LYS A 83 12.25 -12.15 7.17
CA LYS A 83 11.96 -11.23 8.29
C LYS A 83 10.58 -11.50 8.89
N ILE A 84 10.41 -11.05 10.13
CA ILE A 84 9.12 -10.96 10.79
C ILE A 84 8.56 -9.56 10.51
N VAL A 85 7.51 -9.50 9.73
CA VAL A 85 6.91 -8.24 9.28
C VAL A 85 5.53 -8.08 9.88
N MET A 86 5.25 -6.94 10.47
CA MET A 86 3.93 -6.59 11.02
C MET A 86 3.28 -5.49 10.18
N VAL A 87 2.01 -5.68 9.84
CA VAL A 87 1.19 -4.66 9.18
C VAL A 87 0.02 -4.32 10.10
N THR A 88 -0.12 -3.06 10.50
CA THR A 88 -1.27 -2.58 11.26
C THR A 88 -2.31 -1.97 10.33
N GLY A 89 -3.59 -2.09 10.68
CA GLY A 89 -4.67 -1.77 9.75
C GLY A 89 -4.64 -2.69 8.52
N ALA A 90 -4.25 -3.95 8.76
CA ALA A 90 -4.01 -4.94 7.72
C ALA A 90 -5.21 -5.15 6.80
N GLY A 91 -6.44 -5.11 7.34
CA GLY A 91 -7.67 -5.27 6.57
C GLY A 91 -8.11 -4.04 5.79
N GLY A 92 -7.46 -2.89 5.97
CA GLY A 92 -7.72 -1.68 5.19
C GLY A 92 -7.21 -1.78 3.74
N SER A 93 -7.62 -0.84 2.88
CA SER A 93 -7.24 -0.85 1.45
C SER A 93 -5.72 -0.84 1.22
N ILE A 94 -4.99 -0.02 1.96
CA ILE A 94 -3.52 0.05 1.85
C ILE A 94 -2.88 -1.13 2.57
N GLY A 95 -3.34 -1.45 3.81
CA GLY A 95 -2.79 -2.53 4.60
C GLY A 95 -2.91 -3.89 3.92
N SER A 96 -4.06 -4.20 3.30
CA SER A 96 -4.26 -5.47 2.59
C SER A 96 -3.37 -5.59 1.35
N GLU A 97 -3.19 -4.51 0.60
CA GLU A 97 -2.28 -4.50 -0.54
C GLU A 97 -0.82 -4.66 -0.11
N LEU A 98 -0.39 -3.98 0.96
CA LEU A 98 0.93 -4.21 1.56
C LEU A 98 1.13 -5.67 1.96
N CYS A 99 0.13 -6.29 2.59
CA CYS A 99 0.21 -7.71 2.98
C CYS A 99 0.39 -8.63 1.76
N ARG A 100 -0.32 -8.39 0.64
CA ARG A 100 -0.15 -9.15 -0.61
C ARG A 100 1.27 -9.01 -1.17
N GLN A 101 1.76 -7.77 -1.25
CA GLN A 101 3.09 -7.46 -1.76
C GLN A 101 4.20 -8.07 -0.88
N ILE A 102 4.05 -8.00 0.44
CA ILE A 102 4.98 -8.57 1.41
C ILE A 102 5.00 -10.10 1.31
N LEU A 103 3.83 -10.74 1.19
CA LEU A 103 3.74 -12.20 1.10
C LEU A 103 4.50 -12.76 -0.12
N GLN A 104 4.42 -12.07 -1.26
CA GLN A 104 5.16 -12.45 -2.47
C GLN A 104 6.68 -12.44 -2.27
N ARG A 105 7.19 -11.63 -1.34
CA ARG A 105 8.62 -11.51 -1.01
C ARG A 105 9.09 -12.49 0.07
N LYS A 106 8.25 -13.47 0.40
CA LYS A 106 8.56 -14.59 1.30
C LYS A 106 9.10 -14.15 2.66
N PRO A 107 8.35 -13.39 3.46
CA PRO A 107 8.71 -13.12 4.85
C PRO A 107 8.75 -14.44 5.63
N LYS A 108 9.49 -14.48 6.73
CA LYS A 108 9.44 -15.61 7.67
C LYS A 108 8.06 -15.68 8.36
N VAL A 109 7.59 -14.53 8.85
CA VAL A 109 6.27 -14.38 9.48
C VAL A 109 5.64 -13.07 9.03
N LEU A 110 4.38 -13.11 8.65
CA LEU A 110 3.55 -11.94 8.36
C LEU A 110 2.48 -11.80 9.46
N LEU A 111 2.57 -10.76 10.27
CA LEU A 111 1.65 -10.43 11.35
C LEU A 111 0.58 -9.45 10.82
N LEU A 112 -0.68 -9.88 10.82
CA LEU A 112 -1.82 -9.06 10.40
C LEU A 112 -2.47 -8.47 11.64
N PHE A 113 -2.21 -7.20 11.98
CA PHE A 113 -2.81 -6.55 13.14
C PHE A 113 -3.96 -5.65 12.71
N GLU A 114 -5.18 -5.99 13.14
CA GLU A 114 -6.42 -5.35 12.68
C GLU A 114 -7.44 -5.24 13.82
N LEU A 115 -8.20 -4.16 13.84
CA LEU A 115 -9.27 -3.93 14.81
C LEU A 115 -10.56 -4.67 14.44
N SER A 116 -10.86 -4.76 13.15
CA SER A 116 -12.07 -5.41 12.63
C SER A 116 -11.85 -6.91 12.44
N GLU A 117 -12.56 -7.72 13.19
CA GLU A 117 -12.55 -9.19 13.04
C GLU A 117 -12.91 -9.60 11.60
N PHE A 118 -13.94 -9.00 11.04
CA PHE A 118 -14.40 -9.33 9.68
C PHE A 118 -13.33 -9.06 8.62
N LEU A 119 -12.67 -7.91 8.67
CA LEU A 119 -11.61 -7.56 7.73
C LEU A 119 -10.38 -8.46 7.92
N LEU A 120 -10.03 -8.75 9.17
CA LEU A 120 -8.93 -9.64 9.51
C LEU A 120 -9.17 -11.05 8.98
N TYR A 121 -10.36 -11.61 9.22
CA TYR A 121 -10.75 -12.93 8.75
C TYR A 121 -10.73 -13.02 7.23
N THR A 122 -11.32 -12.04 6.56
CA THR A 122 -11.37 -11.99 5.09
C THR A 122 -9.96 -11.96 4.48
N LEU A 123 -9.09 -11.09 4.98
CA LEU A 123 -7.72 -11.00 4.50
C LEU A 123 -6.91 -12.26 4.81
N HIS A 124 -7.05 -12.81 6.02
CA HIS A 124 -6.33 -14.02 6.42
C HIS A 124 -6.66 -15.21 5.50
N ASN A 125 -7.93 -15.40 5.17
CA ASN A 125 -8.34 -16.48 4.25
C ASN A 125 -7.79 -16.25 2.84
N GLU A 126 -7.92 -15.04 2.32
CA GLU A 126 -7.38 -14.67 1.00
C GLU A 126 -5.87 -14.97 0.89
N LEU A 127 -5.09 -14.51 1.89
CA LEU A 127 -3.65 -14.72 1.89
C LEU A 127 -3.25 -16.19 2.12
N SER A 128 -4.04 -16.93 2.90
CA SER A 128 -3.83 -18.36 3.13
C SER A 128 -4.04 -19.16 1.84
N ASP A 129 -5.11 -18.85 1.09
CA ASP A 129 -5.38 -19.45 -0.21
C ASP A 129 -4.27 -19.13 -1.21
N ALA A 130 -3.84 -17.87 -1.28
CA ALA A 130 -2.72 -17.45 -2.12
C ALA A 130 -1.42 -18.21 -1.77
N LEU A 131 -1.13 -18.38 -0.48
CA LEU A 131 0.02 -19.13 -0.01
C LEU A 131 -0.04 -20.61 -0.41
N HIS A 132 -1.22 -21.24 -0.31
CA HIS A 132 -1.42 -22.61 -0.75
C HIS A 132 -1.16 -22.78 -2.25
N HIS A 133 -1.57 -21.85 -3.08
CA HIS A 133 -1.28 -21.85 -4.52
C HIS A 133 0.23 -21.74 -4.78
N LEU A 134 0.91 -20.78 -4.16
CA LEU A 134 2.36 -20.59 -4.29
C LEU A 134 3.18 -21.82 -3.85
N THR A 135 2.74 -22.51 -2.79
CA THR A 135 3.44 -23.70 -2.29
C THR A 135 3.24 -24.92 -3.18
N ASN A 136 2.08 -25.07 -3.81
CA ASN A 136 1.80 -26.18 -4.72
C ASN A 136 2.57 -26.04 -6.04
N GLU A 137 2.72 -24.85 -6.57
CA GLU A 137 3.53 -24.58 -7.76
C GLU A 137 5.02 -24.88 -7.52
N ASN A 138 5.58 -24.44 -6.39
CA ASN A 138 6.98 -24.68 -6.02
C ASN A 138 7.31 -26.16 -5.71
N ARG A 139 6.32 -26.99 -5.32
CA ARG A 139 6.52 -28.42 -5.12
C ARG A 139 6.85 -29.15 -6.42
N ASN A 140 6.38 -28.67 -7.55
CA ASN A 140 6.66 -29.26 -8.85
C ASN A 140 8.09 -28.96 -9.33
N ASP A 141 8.74 -27.91 -8.81
CA ASP A 141 10.09 -27.49 -9.21
C ASP A 141 11.19 -27.96 -8.24
N GLY A 142 10.86 -28.75 -7.22
CA GLY A 142 11.84 -29.33 -6.27
C GLY A 142 12.51 -28.34 -5.32
N ALA A 143 12.10 -27.08 -5.30
CA ALA A 143 12.63 -26.06 -4.42
C ALA A 143 11.84 -26.03 -3.10
N LEU A 144 12.37 -26.66 -2.06
CA LEU A 144 11.90 -26.52 -0.67
C LEU A 144 12.33 -25.15 -0.14
N GLY A 145 11.61 -24.08 -0.55
CA GLY A 145 11.73 -22.76 0.04
C GLY A 145 11.00 -22.68 1.38
N LEU A 146 11.44 -21.79 2.28
CA LEU A 146 10.71 -21.47 3.52
C LEU A 146 9.29 -20.99 3.17
N VAL A 147 8.30 -21.64 3.75
CA VAL A 147 6.89 -21.26 3.59
C VAL A 147 6.58 -20.17 4.63
N PRO A 148 6.16 -18.98 4.22
CA PRO A 148 5.77 -17.93 5.15
C PRO A 148 4.67 -18.37 6.12
N THR A 149 4.74 -17.91 7.37
CA THR A 149 3.67 -18.10 8.35
C THR A 149 2.83 -16.82 8.44
N ILE A 150 1.53 -16.94 8.35
CA ILE A 150 0.60 -15.79 8.45
C ILE A 150 -0.13 -15.88 9.79
N ILE A 151 -0.05 -14.82 10.60
CA ILE A 151 -0.64 -14.77 11.95
C ILE A 151 -1.66 -13.63 12.03
N PRO A 152 -2.94 -13.94 12.16
CA PRO A 152 -3.99 -12.94 12.39
C PRO A 152 -4.00 -12.52 13.87
N LEU A 153 -3.92 -11.21 14.12
CA LEU A 153 -3.86 -10.61 15.44
C LEU A 153 -4.95 -9.53 15.57
N LEU A 154 -5.97 -9.82 16.35
CA LEU A 154 -7.04 -8.85 16.63
C LEU A 154 -6.60 -7.88 17.72
N GLY A 155 -6.76 -6.57 17.46
CA GLY A 155 -6.42 -5.54 18.45
C GLY A 155 -6.50 -4.12 17.92
N SER A 156 -6.55 -3.17 18.84
CA SER A 156 -6.49 -1.73 18.56
C SER A 156 -5.06 -1.23 18.69
N VAL A 157 -4.62 -0.39 17.76
CA VAL A 157 -3.33 0.31 17.86
C VAL A 157 -3.26 1.29 19.03
N ALA A 158 -4.41 1.71 19.58
CA ALA A 158 -4.50 2.57 20.74
C ALA A 158 -4.49 1.81 22.07
N ASP A 159 -4.49 0.48 22.05
CA ASP A 159 -4.36 -0.37 23.23
C ASP A 159 -2.87 -0.70 23.47
N GLU A 160 -2.24 0.08 24.35
CA GLU A 160 -0.81 -0.02 24.64
C GLU A 160 -0.42 -1.41 25.17
N GLN A 161 -1.26 -2.00 26.03
CA GLN A 161 -0.96 -3.32 26.60
C GLN A 161 -0.97 -4.39 25.48
N ARG A 162 -2.02 -4.39 24.65
CA ARG A 162 -2.13 -5.32 23.53
C ARG A 162 -1.00 -5.18 22.52
N VAL A 163 -0.63 -3.95 22.19
CA VAL A 163 0.49 -3.65 21.29
C VAL A 163 1.81 -4.15 21.88
N SER A 164 2.04 -3.89 23.18
CA SER A 164 3.24 -4.35 23.88
C SER A 164 3.33 -5.88 23.92
N ASP A 165 2.24 -6.56 24.24
CA ASP A 165 2.19 -8.03 24.27
C ASP A 165 2.51 -8.64 22.91
N VAL A 166 1.94 -8.08 21.85
CA VAL A 166 2.17 -8.56 20.48
C VAL A 166 3.63 -8.33 20.06
N ILE A 167 4.14 -7.10 20.21
CA ILE A 167 5.48 -6.77 19.73
C ILE A 167 6.55 -7.50 20.55
N SER A 168 6.40 -7.62 21.87
CA SER A 168 7.34 -8.36 22.71
C SER A 168 7.35 -9.86 22.43
N THR A 169 6.19 -10.44 22.09
CA THR A 169 6.05 -11.86 21.77
C THR A 169 6.66 -12.21 20.42
N TRP A 170 6.31 -11.44 19.39
CA TRP A 170 6.68 -11.76 18.02
C TRP A 170 7.98 -11.12 17.56
N LYS A 171 8.40 -10.02 18.20
CA LYS A 171 9.63 -9.26 17.90
C LYS A 171 9.78 -8.96 16.42
N PRO A 172 8.84 -8.21 15.82
CA PRO A 172 8.90 -7.90 14.39
C PRO A 172 10.17 -7.11 14.07
N ASP A 173 10.81 -7.47 12.96
CA ASP A 173 11.95 -6.72 12.41
C ASP A 173 11.48 -5.39 11.82
N ILE A 174 10.26 -5.40 11.23
CA ILE A 174 9.69 -4.27 10.50
C ILE A 174 8.20 -4.14 10.84
N ILE A 175 7.76 -2.89 11.07
CA ILE A 175 6.35 -2.54 11.23
C ILE A 175 5.93 -1.57 10.14
N TYR A 176 4.93 -1.94 9.36
CA TYR A 176 4.20 -1.03 8.46
C TYR A 176 2.93 -0.57 9.17
N HIS A 177 2.89 0.70 9.55
CA HIS A 177 1.75 1.28 10.25
C HIS A 177 0.81 1.96 9.26
N ALA A 178 -0.28 1.25 8.87
CA ALA A 178 -1.31 1.72 7.95
C ALA A 178 -2.69 1.87 8.60
N ALA A 179 -2.77 1.71 9.93
CA ALA A 179 -4.01 1.86 10.68
C ALA A 179 -4.41 3.33 10.79
N ALA A 180 -5.42 3.76 10.03
CA ALA A 180 -5.94 5.11 10.10
C ALA A 180 -7.44 5.16 9.78
N VAL A 181 -8.19 5.99 10.49
CA VAL A 181 -9.55 6.37 10.15
C VAL A 181 -9.49 7.60 9.24
N LYS A 182 -10.03 7.51 8.02
CA LYS A 182 -9.80 8.50 6.95
C LYS A 182 -11.05 9.04 6.25
N HIS A 183 -12.20 8.39 6.41
CA HIS A 183 -13.42 8.79 5.71
C HIS A 183 -14.04 10.02 6.35
N VAL A 184 -13.89 11.18 5.72
CA VAL A 184 -14.26 12.51 6.25
C VAL A 184 -15.67 12.55 6.85
N PRO A 185 -16.75 12.05 6.20
CA PRO A 185 -18.09 12.10 6.78
C PRO A 185 -18.20 11.32 8.11
N ILE A 186 -17.43 10.25 8.27
CA ILE A 186 -17.39 9.47 9.51
C ILE A 186 -16.55 10.19 10.57
N VAL A 187 -15.42 10.76 10.17
CA VAL A 187 -14.48 11.48 11.04
C VAL A 187 -15.16 12.70 11.68
N GLU A 188 -15.92 13.48 10.91
CA GLU A 188 -16.62 14.68 11.39
C GLU A 188 -17.62 14.37 12.52
N HIS A 189 -18.24 13.20 12.50
CA HIS A 189 -19.14 12.74 13.55
C HIS A 189 -18.45 11.99 14.69
N ASN A 190 -17.16 11.64 14.54
CA ASN A 190 -16.43 10.78 15.49
C ASN A 190 -15.01 11.29 15.76
N ILE A 191 -14.84 12.58 15.97
CA ILE A 191 -13.54 13.26 16.09
C ILE A 191 -12.68 12.62 17.20
N ALA A 192 -13.26 12.36 18.37
CA ALA A 192 -12.52 11.79 19.51
C ALA A 192 -11.93 10.41 19.18
N GLU A 193 -12.70 9.54 18.54
CA GLU A 193 -12.24 8.20 18.14
C GLU A 193 -11.17 8.29 17.04
N CYS A 194 -11.29 9.26 16.14
CA CYS A 194 -10.27 9.49 15.12
C CYS A 194 -8.95 9.99 15.72
N VAL A 195 -8.98 10.92 16.66
CA VAL A 195 -7.79 11.37 17.39
C VAL A 195 -7.19 10.22 18.18
N LYS A 196 -8.01 9.44 18.88
CA LYS A 196 -7.55 8.25 19.62
C LYS A 196 -6.86 7.24 18.70
N ASN A 197 -7.44 6.92 17.57
CA ASN A 197 -6.83 5.96 16.63
C ASN A 197 -5.61 6.54 15.92
N ASN A 198 -5.75 7.71 15.27
CA ASN A 198 -4.73 8.21 14.37
C ASN A 198 -3.56 8.89 15.10
N VAL A 199 -3.82 9.56 16.24
CA VAL A 199 -2.78 10.25 17.00
C VAL A 199 -2.25 9.38 18.14
N LEU A 200 -3.13 8.98 19.07
CA LEU A 200 -2.69 8.19 20.23
C LEU A 200 -2.26 6.78 19.80
N GLY A 201 -2.96 6.16 18.85
CA GLY A 201 -2.56 4.85 18.33
C GLY A 201 -1.18 4.88 17.66
N THR A 202 -0.89 5.91 16.85
CA THR A 202 0.45 6.07 16.26
C THR A 202 1.51 6.32 17.32
N LEU A 203 1.20 7.12 18.35
CA LEU A 203 2.10 7.39 19.47
C LEU A 203 2.41 6.10 20.26
N VAL A 204 1.40 5.30 20.60
CA VAL A 204 1.53 4.01 21.27
C VAL A 204 2.41 3.06 20.45
N MET A 205 2.08 2.89 19.17
CA MET A 205 2.85 2.03 18.27
C MET A 205 4.31 2.43 18.19
N THR A 206 4.59 3.73 18.04
CA THR A 206 5.95 4.25 17.94
C THR A 206 6.72 4.07 19.25
N LYS A 207 6.09 4.39 20.39
CA LYS A 207 6.68 4.22 21.72
C LYS A 207 7.08 2.77 21.97
N VAL A 208 6.14 1.84 21.77
CA VAL A 208 6.41 0.41 22.00
C VAL A 208 7.45 -0.13 21.01
N ALA A 209 7.41 0.31 19.75
CA ALA A 209 8.41 -0.10 18.76
C ALA A 209 9.84 0.33 19.18
N ILE A 210 10.01 1.53 19.73
CA ILE A 210 11.28 2.02 20.26
C ILE A 210 11.70 1.20 21.49
N GLU A 211 10.80 0.99 22.45
CA GLU A 211 11.07 0.23 23.68
C GLU A 211 11.50 -1.22 23.39
N GLN A 212 10.89 -1.83 22.38
CA GLN A 212 11.17 -3.21 21.95
C GLN A 212 12.28 -3.29 20.89
N GLN A 213 12.90 -2.17 20.53
CA GLN A 213 14.02 -2.09 19.59
C GLN A 213 13.68 -2.67 18.20
N VAL A 214 12.47 -2.40 17.70
CA VAL A 214 12.08 -2.75 16.34
C VAL A 214 13.00 -2.07 15.32
N GLY A 215 13.54 -2.85 14.38
CA GLY A 215 14.55 -2.35 13.44
C GLY A 215 14.04 -1.25 12.53
N HIS A 216 12.84 -1.40 11.99
CA HIS A 216 12.24 -0.42 11.06
C HIS A 216 10.76 -0.18 11.39
N PHE A 217 10.39 1.10 11.45
CA PHE A 217 9.01 1.53 11.60
C PHE A 217 8.63 2.46 10.45
N ILE A 218 7.72 2.02 9.59
CA ILE A 218 7.28 2.76 8.41
C ILE A 218 5.85 3.23 8.63
N LEU A 219 5.68 4.56 8.76
CA LEU A 219 4.36 5.19 8.85
C LEU A 219 3.82 5.48 7.46
N VAL A 220 2.67 4.90 7.14
CA VAL A 220 1.92 5.24 5.92
C VAL A 220 1.15 6.53 6.18
N SER A 221 1.59 7.61 5.55
CA SER A 221 1.01 8.94 5.70
C SER A 221 0.41 9.45 4.38
N THR A 222 -0.09 10.67 4.37
CA THR A 222 -0.71 11.34 3.23
C THR A 222 -0.09 12.71 3.01
N ASP A 223 -0.11 13.21 1.78
CA ASP A 223 0.26 14.58 1.40
C ASP A 223 -0.57 15.66 2.11
N LYS A 224 -1.74 15.30 2.62
CA LYS A 224 -2.62 16.21 3.37
C LYS A 224 -2.18 16.43 4.82
N ALA A 225 -1.25 15.62 5.32
CA ALA A 225 -0.66 15.78 6.65
C ALA A 225 0.53 16.74 6.68
N VAL A 226 0.90 17.32 5.54
CA VAL A 226 2.03 18.25 5.39
C VAL A 226 1.47 19.63 5.10
N ASN A 227 1.87 20.63 5.90
CA ASN A 227 1.54 22.05 5.67
C ASN A 227 2.50 22.68 4.66
#